data_5a64d1236c910bd0de609a68ebfa9932
#
_entry.id   5a64d1236c910bd0de609a68ebfa9932
#
_cell.length_a   1.000
_cell.length_b   1.000
_cell.length_c   1.000
_cell.angle_alpha   90.00
_cell.angle_beta   90.00
_cell.angle_gamma   90.00
#
_symmetry.space_group_name_H-M   'P 1'
#
loop_
_entity.id
_entity.type
_entity.pdbx_description
1 polymer ?
#
loop_
_entity_poly.entity_id
_entity_poly.type
_entity_poly.pdbx_seq_one_letter_code
_entity_poly.pdbx_strand_id
1 'polypeptide(L)'
;MQQRPLGHTGKDISVIGLGTWQLGADWGDVSEADATAVLASAADAGVTLFDTADVYGDGRSETLIGAFLAQRPDHRITVATKMGRRLPQEPANYSPSNFRAWIDRSRRNLGVATLDLVQLHCPPTAVIDADATYQALDALVADKSIAAYGVSVETCAQALAAIARPNVTNVQIIVNPFRLKPLDEVLPAAQAAGVSIFARVPLASGLLSGKYTATTTFAADDHRTYNRAGEAFDRGETFSGVDFEVGLQAVSRLAAALPPEVSLPAASLAWIASRPGITSGIPGARSVAQARANADAAALLSGGFDLDNFDAVVRQVYDDLLRAAIHTLW
;
A
#
# COMPACT_ATOMS: atom_id res chain seq x y z
N MET A 1 -1.51 10.81 -15.90
CA MET A 1 -1.25 10.42 -14.48
C MET A 1 0.01 11.15 -14.03
N GLN A 2 -0.06 11.90 -12.90
CA GLN A 2 1.11 12.56 -12.29
C GLN A 2 2.11 11.50 -11.82
N GLN A 3 3.41 11.79 -11.93
CA GLN A 3 4.50 10.93 -11.50
C GLN A 3 5.31 11.60 -10.40
N ARG A 4 5.96 10.81 -9.54
CA ARG A 4 6.85 11.27 -8.46
C ARG A 4 8.08 10.39 -8.35
N PRO A 5 9.23 10.94 -7.95
CA PRO A 5 10.46 10.16 -7.76
C PRO A 5 10.27 9.02 -6.76
N LEU A 6 10.79 7.84 -7.10
CA LEU A 6 10.91 6.70 -6.21
C LEU A 6 12.25 6.79 -5.45
N GLY A 7 12.24 7.50 -4.33
CA GLY A 7 13.43 7.72 -3.52
C GLY A 7 14.62 8.15 -4.38
N HIS A 8 15.75 7.49 -4.19
CA HIS A 8 17.01 7.79 -4.90
C HIS A 8 17.25 6.89 -6.13
N THR A 9 16.25 6.17 -6.63
CA THR A 9 16.40 5.19 -7.73
C THR A 9 16.58 5.82 -9.10
N GLY A 10 16.26 7.10 -9.26
CA GLY A 10 16.18 7.77 -10.56
C GLY A 10 14.96 7.37 -11.41
N LYS A 11 14.04 6.56 -10.87
CA LYS A 11 12.77 6.21 -11.50
C LYS A 11 11.64 7.07 -10.95
N ASP A 12 10.68 7.40 -11.80
CA ASP A 12 9.42 8.02 -11.40
C ASP A 12 8.28 6.99 -11.42
N ILE A 13 7.35 7.11 -10.47
CA ILE A 13 6.17 6.27 -10.35
C ILE A 13 4.90 7.10 -10.23
N SER A 14 3.76 6.53 -10.63
CA SER A 14 2.46 7.19 -10.56
C SER A 14 2.00 7.45 -9.14
N VAL A 15 1.36 8.60 -8.91
CA VAL A 15 0.79 8.98 -7.60
C VAL A 15 -0.34 8.06 -7.11
N ILE A 16 -0.94 7.30 -8.02
CA ILE A 16 -1.83 6.18 -7.73
C ILE A 16 -1.19 4.94 -8.34
N GLY A 17 -0.88 3.96 -7.51
CA GLY A 17 -0.42 2.63 -7.88
C GLY A 17 -1.57 1.63 -7.90
N LEU A 18 -1.25 0.36 -8.13
CA LEU A 18 -2.17 -0.76 -8.03
C LEU A 18 -1.68 -1.74 -6.97
N GLY A 19 -2.45 -1.90 -5.88
CA GLY A 19 -2.28 -3.00 -4.94
C GLY A 19 -2.88 -4.29 -5.52
N THR A 20 -2.15 -5.40 -5.45
CA THR A 20 -2.51 -6.66 -6.13
C THR A 20 -2.79 -7.81 -5.17
N TRP A 21 -3.04 -7.52 -3.89
CA TRP A 21 -3.40 -8.56 -2.92
C TRP A 21 -4.63 -9.36 -3.38
N GLN A 22 -5.64 -8.68 -3.92
CA GLN A 22 -6.86 -9.30 -4.42
C GLN A 22 -6.61 -10.28 -5.58
N LEU A 23 -5.52 -10.11 -6.33
CA LEU A 23 -5.14 -11.02 -7.43
C LEU A 23 -4.51 -12.32 -6.91
N GLY A 24 -4.12 -12.38 -5.63
CA GLY A 24 -3.69 -13.59 -4.95
C GLY A 24 -4.80 -14.61 -4.69
N ALA A 25 -6.08 -14.23 -4.88
CA ALA A 25 -7.27 -15.02 -4.56
C ALA A 25 -7.61 -15.15 -3.06
N ASP A 26 -6.91 -14.44 -2.17
CA ASP A 26 -7.18 -14.42 -0.72
C ASP A 26 -8.46 -13.62 -0.35
N TRP A 27 -9.15 -13.06 -1.35
CA TRP A 27 -10.35 -12.20 -1.21
C TRP A 27 -11.50 -12.66 -2.12
N GLY A 28 -11.66 -13.98 -2.30
CA GLY A 28 -12.56 -14.59 -3.26
C GLY A 28 -11.92 -14.76 -4.64
N ASP A 29 -12.53 -15.61 -5.48
CA ASP A 29 -11.96 -15.99 -6.77
C ASP A 29 -11.89 -14.82 -7.73
N VAL A 30 -10.67 -14.51 -8.18
CA VAL A 30 -10.39 -13.67 -9.34
C VAL A 30 -9.73 -14.57 -10.39
N SER A 31 -10.38 -14.74 -11.55
CA SER A 31 -9.82 -15.55 -12.63
C SER A 31 -8.53 -14.91 -13.18
N GLU A 32 -7.68 -15.69 -13.83
CA GLU A 32 -6.47 -15.16 -14.48
C GLU A 32 -6.82 -14.12 -15.57
N ALA A 33 -7.91 -14.35 -16.28
CA ALA A 33 -8.40 -13.41 -17.30
C ALA A 33 -8.82 -12.08 -16.67
N ASP A 34 -9.57 -12.13 -15.56
CA ASP A 34 -9.98 -10.90 -14.83
C ASP A 34 -8.76 -10.20 -14.24
N ALA A 35 -7.83 -10.95 -13.65
CA ALA A 35 -6.60 -10.38 -13.10
C ALA A 35 -5.78 -9.66 -14.20
N THR A 36 -5.61 -10.29 -15.35
CA THR A 36 -4.92 -9.69 -16.51
C THR A 36 -5.64 -8.46 -17.01
N ALA A 37 -6.96 -8.48 -17.06
CA ALA A 37 -7.77 -7.31 -17.45
C ALA A 37 -7.64 -6.15 -16.45
N VAL A 38 -7.57 -6.42 -15.15
CA VAL A 38 -7.31 -5.42 -14.10
C VAL A 38 -5.92 -4.79 -14.28
N LEU A 39 -4.87 -5.61 -14.46
CA LEU A 39 -3.50 -5.12 -14.69
C LEU A 39 -3.43 -4.25 -15.95
N ALA A 40 -4.07 -4.69 -17.06
CA ALA A 40 -4.13 -3.94 -18.31
C ALA A 40 -4.83 -2.60 -18.12
N SER A 41 -6.01 -2.61 -17.48
CA SER A 41 -6.78 -1.38 -17.25
C SER A 41 -6.04 -0.35 -16.41
N ALA A 42 -5.32 -0.79 -15.37
CA ALA A 42 -4.47 0.09 -14.56
C ALA A 42 -3.32 0.67 -15.40
N ALA A 43 -2.58 -0.16 -16.12
CA ALA A 43 -1.46 0.27 -16.96
C ALA A 43 -1.90 1.25 -18.05
N ASP A 44 -3.01 0.95 -18.74
CA ASP A 44 -3.58 1.79 -19.82
C ASP A 44 -4.13 3.13 -19.29
N ALA A 45 -4.47 3.20 -17.99
CA ALA A 45 -4.82 4.44 -17.28
C ALA A 45 -3.58 5.23 -16.78
N GLY A 46 -2.36 4.75 -17.07
CA GLY A 46 -1.12 5.43 -16.73
C GLY A 46 -0.56 5.10 -15.34
N VAL A 47 -1.03 4.02 -14.70
CA VAL A 47 -0.43 3.48 -13.47
C VAL A 47 0.92 2.84 -13.82
N THR A 48 1.97 3.25 -13.11
CA THR A 48 3.34 2.77 -13.30
C THR A 48 3.94 2.10 -12.05
N LEU A 49 3.14 1.91 -10.99
CA LEU A 49 3.51 1.15 -9.80
C LEU A 49 2.53 0.01 -9.57
N PHE A 50 3.04 -1.23 -9.57
CA PHE A 50 2.30 -2.40 -9.08
C PHE A 50 2.91 -2.87 -7.76
N ASP A 51 2.09 -2.95 -6.72
CA ASP A 51 2.49 -3.41 -5.39
C ASP A 51 1.96 -4.82 -5.14
N THR A 52 2.85 -5.78 -4.93
CA THR A 52 2.56 -7.19 -4.68
C THR A 52 3.32 -7.71 -3.45
N ALA A 53 3.27 -9.01 -3.19
CA ALA A 53 4.09 -9.70 -2.20
C ALA A 53 4.23 -11.19 -2.55
N ASP A 54 5.31 -11.82 -2.07
CA ASP A 54 5.62 -13.24 -2.27
C ASP A 54 4.60 -14.20 -1.63
N VAL A 55 3.82 -13.70 -0.66
CA VAL A 55 2.76 -14.46 0.03
C VAL A 55 1.38 -14.29 -0.61
N TYR A 56 1.16 -13.33 -1.52
CA TYR A 56 -0.15 -13.11 -2.11
C TYR A 56 -0.52 -14.26 -3.04
N GLY A 57 -1.45 -15.12 -2.56
CA GLY A 57 -1.81 -16.37 -3.21
C GLY A 57 -0.60 -17.30 -3.43
N ASP A 58 0.30 -17.33 -2.43
CA ASP A 58 1.55 -18.10 -2.50
C ASP A 58 2.39 -17.85 -3.77
N GLY A 59 2.48 -16.57 -4.19
CA GLY A 59 3.22 -16.13 -5.38
C GLY A 59 2.37 -16.04 -6.65
N ARG A 60 1.07 -16.36 -6.59
CA ARG A 60 0.16 -16.23 -7.73
C ARG A 60 0.13 -14.79 -8.27
N SER A 61 0.05 -13.80 -7.37
CA SER A 61 0.04 -12.39 -7.77
C SER A 61 1.32 -12.00 -8.51
N GLU A 62 2.49 -12.39 -8.03
CA GLU A 62 3.77 -12.16 -8.73
C GLU A 62 3.79 -12.84 -10.11
N THR A 63 3.33 -14.08 -10.22
CA THR A 63 3.30 -14.84 -11.49
C THR A 63 2.40 -14.18 -12.53
N LEU A 64 1.21 -13.71 -12.11
CA LEU A 64 0.28 -12.98 -12.99
C LEU A 64 0.89 -11.66 -13.50
N ILE A 65 1.55 -10.91 -12.61
CA ILE A 65 2.25 -9.68 -13.00
C ILE A 65 3.39 -10.01 -13.98
N GLY A 66 4.22 -11.02 -13.70
CA GLY A 66 5.31 -11.42 -14.57
C GLY A 66 4.82 -11.80 -15.97
N ALA A 67 3.77 -12.64 -16.06
CA ALA A 67 3.16 -13.02 -17.34
C ALA A 67 2.57 -11.83 -18.11
N PHE A 68 1.97 -10.88 -17.40
CA PHE A 68 1.44 -9.64 -17.99
C PHE A 68 2.56 -8.76 -18.55
N LEU A 69 3.65 -8.55 -17.80
CA LEU A 69 4.76 -7.70 -18.20
C LEU A 69 5.57 -8.31 -19.35
N ALA A 70 5.70 -9.64 -19.40
CA ALA A 70 6.36 -10.33 -20.52
C ALA A 70 5.70 -10.07 -21.88
N GLN A 71 4.40 -9.75 -21.89
CA GLN A 71 3.65 -9.40 -23.10
C GLN A 71 3.77 -7.90 -23.46
N ARG A 72 4.44 -7.10 -22.63
CA ARG A 72 4.58 -5.63 -22.77
C ARG A 72 6.04 -5.20 -22.55
N PRO A 73 6.97 -5.56 -23.44
CA PRO A 73 8.42 -5.34 -23.22
C PRO A 73 8.79 -3.87 -23.03
N ASP A 74 8.02 -2.95 -23.59
CA ASP A 74 8.27 -1.48 -23.47
C ASP A 74 7.54 -0.84 -22.28
N HIS A 75 7.05 -1.63 -21.31
CA HIS A 75 6.36 -1.09 -20.14
C HIS A 75 7.28 -0.21 -19.29
N ARG A 76 6.68 0.75 -18.58
CA ARG A 76 7.35 1.60 -17.58
C ARG A 76 6.92 1.28 -16.16
N ILE A 77 6.39 0.08 -15.94
CA ILE A 77 5.85 -0.33 -14.64
C ILE A 77 6.99 -0.76 -13.74
N THR A 78 7.05 -0.17 -12.58
CA THR A 78 7.89 -0.59 -11.46
C THR A 78 7.10 -1.57 -10.59
N VAL A 79 7.67 -2.72 -10.28
CA VAL A 79 7.07 -3.72 -9.40
C VAL A 79 7.71 -3.63 -8.02
N ALA A 80 6.88 -3.32 -7.01
CA ALA A 80 7.26 -3.44 -5.61
C ALA A 80 6.73 -4.77 -5.07
N THR A 81 7.62 -5.70 -4.71
CA THR A 81 7.22 -6.93 -4.00
C THR A 81 7.68 -6.91 -2.55
N LYS A 82 7.23 -7.89 -1.75
CA LYS A 82 7.55 -7.95 -0.33
C LYS A 82 7.99 -9.35 0.06
N MET A 83 8.83 -9.45 1.10
CA MET A 83 9.32 -10.71 1.66
C MET A 83 9.27 -10.71 3.19
N GLY A 84 9.30 -11.92 3.80
CA GLY A 84 9.45 -12.07 5.25
C GLY A 84 8.27 -12.75 5.96
N ARG A 85 7.09 -12.87 5.31
CA ARG A 85 5.91 -13.52 5.90
C ARG A 85 5.74 -15.00 5.51
N ARG A 86 6.70 -15.60 4.79
CA ARG A 86 6.67 -17.03 4.43
C ARG A 86 7.08 -17.96 5.58
N LEU A 87 7.74 -17.43 6.57
CA LEU A 87 8.09 -18.09 7.83
C LEU A 87 7.49 -17.30 9.00
N PRO A 88 7.41 -17.88 10.21
CA PRO A 88 7.05 -17.13 11.39
C PRO A 88 7.88 -15.85 11.50
N GLN A 89 7.23 -14.73 11.83
CA GLN A 89 7.88 -13.41 11.91
C GLN A 89 8.73 -13.30 13.18
N GLU A 90 9.76 -14.15 13.27
CA GLU A 90 10.75 -14.18 14.33
C GLU A 90 12.08 -13.61 13.80
N PRO A 91 12.82 -12.81 14.59
CA PRO A 91 14.08 -12.20 14.13
C PRO A 91 15.08 -13.20 13.54
N ALA A 92 15.15 -14.43 14.06
CA ALA A 92 16.05 -15.48 13.56
C ALA A 92 15.77 -15.89 12.10
N ASN A 93 14.54 -15.70 11.62
CA ASN A 93 14.15 -16.03 10.25
C ASN A 93 14.55 -14.96 9.23
N TYR A 94 14.97 -13.77 9.67
CA TYR A 94 15.43 -12.68 8.79
C TYR A 94 16.93 -12.77 8.52
N SER A 95 17.37 -13.94 8.05
CA SER A 95 18.77 -14.24 7.76
C SER A 95 19.13 -13.97 6.29
N PRO A 96 20.42 -13.74 5.95
CA PRO A 96 20.85 -13.56 4.57
C PRO A 96 20.46 -14.74 3.65
N SER A 97 20.49 -15.99 4.17
CA SER A 97 20.08 -17.18 3.42
C SER A 97 18.59 -17.18 3.07
N ASN A 98 17.74 -16.81 4.03
CA ASN A 98 16.30 -16.71 3.80
C ASN A 98 15.97 -15.56 2.84
N PHE A 99 16.62 -14.39 3.01
CA PHE A 99 16.47 -13.27 2.07
C PHE A 99 16.79 -13.73 0.64
N ARG A 100 17.92 -14.42 0.45
CA ARG A 100 18.29 -14.96 -0.87
C ARG A 100 17.22 -15.91 -1.43
N ALA A 101 16.75 -16.85 -0.63
CA ALA A 101 15.75 -17.82 -1.05
C ALA A 101 14.42 -17.16 -1.47
N TRP A 102 13.95 -16.15 -0.69
CA TRP A 102 12.73 -15.41 -0.99
C TRP A 102 12.88 -14.57 -2.26
N ILE A 103 13.99 -13.84 -2.41
CA ILE A 103 14.31 -13.03 -3.59
C ILE A 103 14.38 -13.90 -4.85
N ASP A 104 15.07 -15.04 -4.80
CA ASP A 104 15.19 -15.93 -5.95
C ASP A 104 13.83 -16.53 -6.36
N ARG A 105 12.93 -16.74 -5.39
CA ARG A 105 11.56 -17.16 -5.68
C ARG A 105 10.78 -16.05 -6.38
N SER A 106 10.80 -14.82 -5.86
CA SER A 106 10.10 -13.67 -6.46
C SER A 106 10.64 -13.37 -7.87
N ARG A 107 11.96 -13.48 -8.09
CA ARG A 107 12.56 -13.33 -9.43
C ARG A 107 12.04 -14.38 -10.42
N ARG A 108 11.88 -15.63 -9.99
CA ARG A 108 11.28 -16.68 -10.84
C ARG A 108 9.81 -16.42 -11.12
N ASN A 109 9.03 -16.03 -10.11
CA ASN A 109 7.61 -15.74 -10.27
C ASN A 109 7.36 -14.55 -11.23
N LEU A 110 8.13 -13.48 -11.07
CA LEU A 110 8.05 -12.27 -11.91
C LEU A 110 8.77 -12.43 -13.26
N GLY A 111 9.60 -13.48 -13.45
CA GLY A 111 10.34 -13.70 -14.69
C GLY A 111 11.44 -12.67 -14.96
N VAL A 112 12.05 -12.08 -13.91
CA VAL A 112 13.06 -11.01 -14.02
C VAL A 112 14.39 -11.40 -13.41
N ALA A 113 15.48 -10.82 -13.94
CA ALA A 113 16.82 -11.02 -13.39
C ALA A 113 17.05 -10.19 -12.13
N THR A 114 16.47 -8.99 -12.03
CA THR A 114 16.59 -8.04 -10.92
C THR A 114 15.20 -7.56 -10.53
N LEU A 115 14.84 -7.62 -9.25
CA LEU A 115 13.59 -7.04 -8.74
C LEU A 115 13.75 -5.52 -8.60
N ASP A 116 12.75 -4.72 -9.02
CA ASP A 116 12.83 -3.26 -8.98
C ASP A 116 12.88 -2.72 -7.54
N LEU A 117 11.94 -3.16 -6.69
CA LEU A 117 11.86 -2.77 -5.29
C LEU A 117 11.38 -3.96 -4.45
N VAL A 118 12.10 -4.25 -3.37
CA VAL A 118 11.71 -5.28 -2.41
C VAL A 118 11.53 -4.66 -1.04
N GLN A 119 10.40 -4.94 -0.40
CA GLN A 119 10.11 -4.45 0.94
C GLN A 119 10.14 -5.61 1.95
N LEU A 120 10.66 -5.36 3.14
CA LEU A 120 10.38 -6.23 4.28
C LEU A 120 8.90 -6.09 4.66
N HIS A 121 8.19 -7.20 4.79
CA HIS A 121 6.73 -7.23 4.93
C HIS A 121 6.29 -7.15 6.40
N CYS A 122 6.26 -5.96 6.98
CA CYS A 122 5.93 -5.67 8.38
C CYS A 122 6.75 -6.57 9.34
N PRO A 123 8.08 -6.49 9.31
CA PRO A 123 8.93 -7.33 10.15
C PRO A 123 8.82 -6.90 11.62
N PRO A 124 9.22 -7.77 12.58
CA PRO A 124 9.38 -7.38 13.98
C PRO A 124 10.30 -6.15 14.13
N THR A 125 10.02 -5.31 15.11
CA THR A 125 10.82 -4.10 15.38
C THR A 125 12.32 -4.41 15.54
N ALA A 126 12.66 -5.53 16.20
CA ALA A 126 14.05 -5.95 16.35
C ALA A 126 14.78 -6.21 15.02
N VAL A 127 14.04 -6.57 13.93
CA VAL A 127 14.60 -6.72 12.58
C VAL A 127 14.83 -5.35 11.94
N ILE A 128 13.91 -4.40 12.15
CA ILE A 128 14.04 -3.02 11.66
C ILE A 128 15.24 -2.32 12.31
N ASP A 129 15.48 -2.58 13.59
CA ASP A 129 16.57 -1.95 14.35
C ASP A 129 17.95 -2.58 14.08
N ALA A 130 17.99 -3.80 13.53
CA ALA A 130 19.23 -4.54 13.36
C ALA A 130 20.04 -4.09 12.14
N ASP A 131 21.28 -3.64 12.33
CA ASP A 131 22.21 -3.28 11.25
C ASP A 131 22.47 -4.46 10.28
N ALA A 132 22.52 -5.69 10.81
CA ALA A 132 22.72 -6.90 10.00
C ALA A 132 21.63 -7.10 8.94
N THR A 133 20.40 -6.67 9.21
CA THR A 133 19.31 -6.68 8.23
C THR A 133 19.66 -5.85 6.99
N TYR A 134 20.10 -4.62 7.21
CA TYR A 134 20.43 -3.70 6.12
C TYR A 134 21.71 -4.09 5.39
N GLN A 135 22.73 -4.60 6.10
CA GLN A 135 23.92 -5.18 5.46
C GLN A 135 23.56 -6.32 4.50
N ALA A 136 22.62 -7.18 4.89
CA ALA A 136 22.15 -8.25 4.01
C ALA A 136 21.37 -7.73 2.80
N LEU A 137 20.55 -6.69 2.98
CA LEU A 137 19.82 -6.04 1.88
C LEU A 137 20.78 -5.29 0.93
N ASP A 138 21.79 -4.60 1.47
CA ASP A 138 22.83 -3.94 0.68
C ASP A 138 23.64 -4.92 -0.18
N ALA A 139 23.92 -6.12 0.35
CA ALA A 139 24.56 -7.19 -0.41
C ALA A 139 23.71 -7.66 -1.61
N LEU A 140 22.37 -7.71 -1.46
CA LEU A 140 21.44 -8.04 -2.54
C LEU A 140 21.37 -6.95 -3.61
N VAL A 141 21.53 -5.68 -3.22
CA VAL A 141 21.64 -4.57 -4.18
C VAL A 141 22.98 -4.63 -4.91
N ALA A 142 24.07 -4.88 -4.18
CA ALA A 142 25.43 -4.96 -4.75
C ALA A 142 25.57 -6.07 -5.80
N ASP A 143 24.93 -7.22 -5.60
CA ASP A 143 24.92 -8.33 -6.56
C ASP A 143 23.83 -8.22 -7.63
N LYS A 144 23.05 -7.14 -7.61
CA LYS A 144 21.96 -6.85 -8.56
C LYS A 144 20.81 -7.83 -8.54
N SER A 145 20.60 -8.55 -7.44
CA SER A 145 19.40 -9.38 -7.26
C SER A 145 18.15 -8.52 -7.06
N ILE A 146 18.34 -7.36 -6.43
CA ILE A 146 17.33 -6.30 -6.28
C ILE A 146 17.93 -4.95 -6.69
N ALA A 147 17.14 -4.03 -7.21
CA ALA A 147 17.61 -2.69 -7.56
C ALA A 147 17.54 -1.73 -6.36
N ALA A 148 16.53 -1.89 -5.51
CA ALA A 148 16.31 -1.09 -4.32
C ALA A 148 15.51 -1.88 -3.27
N TYR A 149 15.54 -1.40 -2.02
CA TYR A 149 14.74 -1.97 -0.95
C TYR A 149 14.04 -0.93 -0.09
N GLY A 150 13.01 -1.40 0.62
CA GLY A 150 12.22 -0.62 1.55
C GLY A 150 11.68 -1.48 2.69
N VAL A 151 10.81 -0.89 3.50
CA VAL A 151 10.16 -1.57 4.62
C VAL A 151 8.68 -1.21 4.66
N SER A 152 7.80 -2.21 4.67
CA SER A 152 6.42 -2.03 5.07
C SER A 152 6.33 -2.13 6.60
N VAL A 153 5.63 -1.19 7.22
CA VAL A 153 5.59 -1.05 8.68
C VAL A 153 4.16 -0.90 9.20
N GLU A 154 4.00 -1.10 10.49
CA GLU A 154 2.70 -0.96 11.17
C GLU A 154 2.61 0.35 11.95
N THR A 155 3.71 0.79 12.58
CA THR A 155 3.73 1.98 13.45
C THR A 155 4.57 3.12 12.91
N CYS A 156 4.28 4.35 13.37
CA CYS A 156 5.10 5.52 13.06
C CYS A 156 6.54 5.37 13.59
N ALA A 157 6.73 4.78 14.77
CA ALA A 157 8.06 4.53 15.33
C ALA A 157 8.91 3.62 14.41
N GLN A 158 8.31 2.53 13.90
CA GLN A 158 8.96 1.65 12.91
C GLN A 158 9.29 2.38 11.61
N ALA A 159 8.37 3.25 11.14
CA ALA A 159 8.61 4.07 9.95
C ALA A 159 9.82 4.98 10.13
N LEU A 160 9.90 5.71 11.25
CA LEU A 160 11.01 6.61 11.55
C LEU A 160 12.33 5.87 11.67
N ALA A 161 12.34 4.69 12.33
CA ALA A 161 13.52 3.84 12.42
C ALA A 161 14.02 3.37 11.03
N ALA A 162 13.10 2.99 10.14
CA ALA A 162 13.43 2.60 8.77
C ALA A 162 13.92 3.80 7.94
N ILE A 163 13.28 4.98 8.04
CA ILE A 163 13.66 6.21 7.34
C ILE A 163 15.08 6.66 7.72
N ALA A 164 15.50 6.43 8.95
CA ALA A 164 16.84 6.77 9.43
C ALA A 164 17.96 5.93 8.79
N ARG A 165 17.63 4.85 8.05
CA ARG A 165 18.62 3.98 7.39
C ARG A 165 19.03 4.55 6.03
N PRO A 166 20.34 4.73 5.76
CA PRO A 166 20.81 5.50 4.61
C PRO A 166 20.34 5.01 3.23
N ASN A 167 20.20 3.69 3.06
CA ASN A 167 19.89 3.06 1.78
C ASN A 167 18.42 2.62 1.64
N VAL A 168 17.59 2.92 2.64
CA VAL A 168 16.14 2.67 2.53
C VAL A 168 15.54 3.65 1.52
N THR A 169 15.01 3.10 0.45
CA THR A 169 14.41 3.87 -0.65
C THR A 169 12.94 4.20 -0.40
N ASN A 170 12.24 3.30 0.32
CA ASN A 170 10.79 3.37 0.47
C ASN A 170 10.35 2.88 1.85
N VAL A 171 9.34 3.53 2.38
CA VAL A 171 8.55 3.02 3.51
C VAL A 171 7.09 2.93 3.09
N GLN A 172 6.46 1.80 3.38
CA GLN A 172 5.04 1.57 3.16
C GLN A 172 4.30 1.54 4.49
N ILE A 173 3.33 2.44 4.67
CA ILE A 173 2.57 2.60 5.92
C ILE A 173 1.10 2.91 5.62
N ILE A 174 0.20 2.61 6.55
CA ILE A 174 -1.22 2.97 6.40
C ILE A 174 -1.38 4.49 6.53
N VAL A 175 -1.90 5.11 5.46
CA VAL A 175 -2.35 6.51 5.43
C VAL A 175 -3.67 6.59 4.69
N ASN A 176 -4.70 7.08 5.36
CA ASN A 176 -6.00 7.36 4.76
C ASN A 176 -6.78 8.33 5.66
N PRO A 177 -7.98 8.82 5.29
CA PRO A 177 -8.79 9.73 6.11
C PRO A 177 -9.08 9.26 7.54
N PHE A 178 -8.88 7.95 7.84
CA PHE A 178 -9.03 7.38 9.18
C PHE A 178 -7.69 7.09 9.88
N ARG A 179 -6.55 7.43 9.27
CA ARG A 179 -5.22 7.20 9.84
C ARG A 179 -4.31 8.40 9.55
N LEU A 180 -4.39 9.44 10.41
CA LEU A 180 -3.68 10.71 10.21
C LEU A 180 -2.33 10.81 10.92
N LYS A 181 -2.05 9.97 11.93
CA LYS A 181 -0.80 10.05 12.71
C LYS A 181 0.48 10.12 11.85
N PRO A 182 0.62 9.36 10.73
CA PRO A 182 1.81 9.46 9.91
C PRO A 182 2.05 10.85 9.29
N LEU A 183 1.00 11.69 9.15
CA LEU A 183 1.13 13.05 8.63
C LEU A 183 1.94 13.96 9.55
N ASP A 184 1.93 13.66 10.85
CA ASP A 184 2.51 14.55 11.88
C ASP A 184 4.05 14.47 11.89
N GLU A 185 4.62 13.25 11.73
CA GLU A 185 6.07 13.03 11.88
C GLU A 185 6.70 12.18 10.78
N VAL A 186 5.98 11.15 10.25
CA VAL A 186 6.55 10.23 9.27
C VAL A 186 6.73 10.91 7.91
N LEU A 187 5.71 11.62 7.42
CA LEU A 187 5.79 12.27 6.11
C LEU A 187 6.85 13.38 6.06
N PRO A 188 6.96 14.27 7.07
CA PRO A 188 8.04 15.25 7.11
C PRO A 188 9.43 14.62 7.16
N ALA A 189 9.62 13.57 7.97
CA ALA A 189 10.90 12.86 8.06
C ALA A 189 11.28 12.19 6.74
N ALA A 190 10.31 11.55 6.07
CA ALA A 190 10.52 10.91 4.77
C ALA A 190 10.92 11.92 3.69
N GLN A 191 10.26 13.08 3.64
CA GLN A 191 10.62 14.16 2.72
C GLN A 191 12.05 14.65 2.95
N ALA A 192 12.41 14.89 4.21
CA ALA A 192 13.75 15.36 4.56
C ALA A 192 14.84 14.35 4.19
N ALA A 193 14.55 13.04 4.30
CA ALA A 193 15.46 11.96 3.96
C ALA A 193 15.43 11.54 2.49
N GLY A 194 14.51 12.07 1.67
CA GLY A 194 14.32 11.63 0.28
C GLY A 194 13.79 10.20 0.15
N VAL A 195 13.08 9.70 1.19
CA VAL A 195 12.49 8.36 1.22
C VAL A 195 11.06 8.44 0.70
N SER A 196 10.71 7.54 -0.23
CA SER A 196 9.35 7.45 -0.77
C SER A 196 8.36 6.85 0.23
N ILE A 197 7.15 7.39 0.30
CA ILE A 197 6.07 6.81 1.09
C ILE A 197 4.99 6.22 0.19
N PHE A 198 4.71 4.92 0.38
CA PHE A 198 3.54 4.26 -0.19
C PHE A 198 2.44 4.18 0.86
N ALA A 199 1.29 4.80 0.56
CA ALA A 199 0.11 4.75 1.41
C ALA A 199 -0.68 3.46 1.12
N ARG A 200 -0.56 2.46 2.02
CA ARG A 200 -1.34 1.21 1.93
C ARG A 200 -2.70 1.35 2.62
N VAL A 201 -3.61 0.43 2.33
CA VAL A 201 -4.99 0.40 2.85
C VAL A 201 -5.71 1.75 2.64
N PRO A 202 -5.57 2.39 1.46
CA PRO A 202 -6.01 3.78 1.26
C PRO A 202 -7.51 3.97 1.37
N LEU A 203 -8.30 2.90 1.22
CA LEU A 203 -9.76 2.91 1.36
C LEU A 203 -10.27 2.21 2.63
N ALA A 204 -9.40 2.06 3.67
CA ALA A 204 -9.74 1.49 4.97
C ALA A 204 -10.54 0.16 4.83
N SER A 205 -9.97 -0.83 4.12
CA SER A 205 -10.59 -2.13 3.82
C SER A 205 -11.97 -2.03 3.17
N GLY A 206 -12.17 -0.97 2.37
CA GLY A 206 -13.40 -0.68 1.65
C GLY A 206 -14.43 0.14 2.43
N LEU A 207 -14.17 0.51 3.69
CA LEU A 207 -15.07 1.36 4.47
C LEU A 207 -15.27 2.73 3.79
N LEU A 208 -14.18 3.32 3.30
CA LEU A 208 -14.21 4.57 2.52
C LEU A 208 -14.78 4.41 1.08
N SER A 209 -15.26 3.21 0.72
CA SER A 209 -16.05 3.07 -0.51
C SER A 209 -17.44 3.70 -0.40
N GLY A 210 -17.91 3.94 0.82
CA GLY A 210 -19.26 4.44 1.09
C GLY A 210 -20.40 3.45 0.82
N LYS A 211 -20.06 2.16 0.55
CA LYS A 211 -21.05 1.14 0.16
C LYS A 211 -21.57 0.32 1.35
N TYR A 212 -20.90 0.37 2.50
CA TYR A 212 -21.27 -0.43 3.65
C TYR A 212 -22.35 0.24 4.49
N THR A 213 -23.20 -0.59 5.08
CA THR A 213 -24.28 -0.20 5.99
C THR A 213 -24.15 -1.01 7.28
N ALA A 214 -24.94 -0.68 8.31
CA ALA A 214 -24.98 -1.43 9.57
C ALA A 214 -25.34 -2.92 9.39
N THR A 215 -26.00 -3.27 8.28
CA THR A 215 -26.40 -4.65 7.96
C THR A 215 -25.41 -5.37 7.03
N THR A 216 -24.30 -4.72 6.66
CA THR A 216 -23.29 -5.35 5.80
C THR A 216 -22.60 -6.48 6.53
N THR A 217 -22.58 -7.66 5.91
CA THR A 217 -21.86 -8.84 6.38
C THR A 217 -20.73 -9.20 5.42
N PHE A 218 -19.70 -9.85 5.93
CA PHE A 218 -18.57 -10.34 5.15
C PHE A 218 -18.47 -11.86 5.28
N ALA A 219 -17.92 -12.53 4.28
CA ALA A 219 -17.71 -13.98 4.32
C ALA A 219 -16.80 -14.39 5.49
N ALA A 220 -16.90 -15.63 5.95
CA ALA A 220 -16.14 -16.09 7.12
C ALA A 220 -14.63 -16.11 6.90
N ASP A 221 -14.20 -16.33 5.66
CA ASP A 221 -12.81 -16.31 5.19
C ASP A 221 -12.30 -14.91 4.81
N ASP A 222 -13.11 -13.86 4.96
CA ASP A 222 -12.73 -12.48 4.72
C ASP A 222 -12.07 -11.90 5.98
N HIS A 223 -10.92 -11.22 5.82
CA HIS A 223 -10.20 -10.62 6.94
C HIS A 223 -11.06 -9.61 7.73
N ARG A 224 -12.05 -8.97 7.10
CA ARG A 224 -13.00 -8.08 7.76
C ARG A 224 -13.92 -8.81 8.74
N THR A 225 -13.97 -10.15 8.69
CA THR A 225 -14.63 -11.02 9.65
C THR A 225 -13.64 -11.56 10.67
N TYR A 226 -12.57 -12.24 10.23
CA TYR A 226 -11.67 -12.97 11.12
C TYR A 226 -10.53 -12.16 11.75
N ASN A 227 -10.29 -10.92 11.30
CA ASN A 227 -9.19 -10.06 11.80
C ASN A 227 -9.69 -8.73 12.35
N ARG A 228 -10.89 -8.65 12.88
CA ARG A 228 -11.44 -7.39 13.39
C ARG A 228 -10.69 -6.81 14.58
N ALA A 229 -10.19 -7.63 15.45
CA ALA A 229 -9.43 -7.24 16.63
C ALA A 229 -7.93 -7.53 16.49
N GLY A 230 -7.47 -7.98 15.31
CA GLY A 230 -6.05 -8.30 15.07
C GLY A 230 -5.71 -9.75 15.39
N GLU A 231 -6.65 -10.68 15.16
CA GLU A 231 -6.47 -12.10 15.50
C GLU A 231 -5.41 -12.80 14.62
N ALA A 232 -5.19 -12.33 13.39
CA ALA A 232 -4.29 -12.95 12.44
C ALA A 232 -3.08 -12.05 12.07
N PHE A 233 -3.30 -10.72 12.02
CA PHE A 233 -2.28 -9.72 11.70
C PHE A 233 -2.69 -8.36 12.30
N ASP A 234 -1.89 -7.30 12.10
CA ASP A 234 -2.15 -5.99 12.74
C ASP A 234 -3.59 -5.53 12.57
N ARG A 235 -4.22 -5.17 13.69
CA ARG A 235 -5.60 -4.70 13.75
C ARG A 235 -5.86 -3.50 12.81
N GLY A 236 -4.84 -2.66 12.60
CA GLY A 236 -4.94 -1.50 11.73
C GLY A 236 -5.19 -1.84 10.27
N GLU A 237 -4.90 -3.06 9.85
CA GLU A 237 -5.20 -3.50 8.47
C GLU A 237 -6.69 -3.69 8.22
N THR A 238 -7.49 -3.92 9.27
CA THR A 238 -8.95 -4.00 9.16
C THR A 238 -9.58 -2.67 9.56
N PHE A 239 -10.22 -2.01 8.61
CA PHE A 239 -10.88 -0.71 8.78
C PHE A 239 -9.99 0.38 9.39
N SER A 240 -8.67 0.31 9.23
CA SER A 240 -7.69 1.19 9.90
C SER A 240 -7.73 1.11 11.43
N GLY A 241 -8.25 0.02 12.00
CA GLY A 241 -8.43 -0.16 13.44
C GLY A 241 -9.65 0.56 14.02
N VAL A 242 -10.49 1.17 13.18
CA VAL A 242 -11.70 1.89 13.58
C VAL A 242 -12.84 0.91 13.87
N ASP A 243 -13.63 1.20 14.91
CA ASP A 243 -14.90 0.52 15.10
C ASP A 243 -15.81 0.68 13.88
N PHE A 244 -16.51 -0.38 13.50
CA PHE A 244 -17.26 -0.39 12.24
C PHE A 244 -18.41 0.62 12.22
N GLU A 245 -19.16 0.75 13.33
CA GLU A 245 -20.28 1.67 13.41
C GLU A 245 -19.82 3.13 13.46
N VAL A 246 -18.74 3.40 14.20
CA VAL A 246 -18.08 4.73 14.23
C VAL A 246 -17.54 5.05 12.85
N GLY A 247 -16.96 4.08 12.15
CA GLY A 247 -16.49 4.23 10.79
C GLY A 247 -17.62 4.58 9.80
N LEU A 248 -18.80 3.97 9.94
CA LEU A 248 -19.97 4.31 9.11
C LEU A 248 -20.43 5.78 9.35
N GLN A 249 -20.40 6.24 10.61
CA GLN A 249 -20.73 7.64 10.94
C GLN A 249 -19.69 8.59 10.30
N ALA A 250 -18.41 8.26 10.39
CA ALA A 250 -17.34 9.02 9.77
C ALA A 250 -17.50 9.09 8.24
N VAL A 251 -17.78 7.94 7.59
CA VAL A 251 -18.08 7.86 6.15
C VAL A 251 -19.23 8.77 5.76
N SER A 252 -20.34 8.74 6.52
CA SER A 252 -21.50 9.58 6.27
C SER A 252 -21.16 11.08 6.30
N ARG A 253 -20.37 11.51 7.29
CA ARG A 253 -19.92 12.91 7.41
C ARG A 253 -18.99 13.32 6.27
N LEU A 254 -18.04 12.47 5.90
CA LEU A 254 -17.13 12.74 4.77
C LEU A 254 -17.90 12.82 3.45
N ALA A 255 -18.82 11.89 3.21
CA ALA A 255 -19.61 11.87 1.98
C ALA A 255 -20.53 13.09 1.85
N ALA A 256 -21.11 13.57 2.96
CA ALA A 256 -21.98 14.75 2.98
C ALA A 256 -21.23 16.06 2.62
N ALA A 257 -19.91 16.08 2.74
CA ALA A 257 -19.08 17.22 2.38
C ALA A 257 -18.63 17.23 0.90
N LEU A 258 -18.99 16.20 0.12
CA LEU A 258 -18.57 16.08 -1.28
C LEU A 258 -19.61 16.65 -2.22
N PRO A 259 -19.19 17.28 -3.33
CA PRO A 259 -20.10 17.62 -4.40
C PRO A 259 -20.64 16.34 -5.07
N PRO A 260 -21.86 16.38 -5.67
CA PRO A 260 -22.54 15.18 -6.17
C PRO A 260 -21.77 14.35 -7.20
N GLU A 261 -20.88 14.99 -7.97
CA GLU A 261 -20.06 14.37 -9.00
C GLU A 261 -18.80 13.68 -8.47
N VAL A 262 -18.41 13.92 -7.21
CA VAL A 262 -17.20 13.36 -6.62
C VAL A 262 -17.52 12.22 -5.66
N SER A 263 -17.08 11.02 -5.98
CA SER A 263 -17.25 9.86 -5.10
C SER A 263 -16.28 9.89 -3.93
N LEU A 264 -16.71 9.37 -2.77
CA LEU A 264 -15.85 9.29 -1.57
C LEU A 264 -14.53 8.51 -1.80
N PRO A 265 -14.51 7.36 -2.53
CA PRO A 265 -13.24 6.70 -2.84
C PRO A 265 -12.31 7.59 -3.68
N ALA A 266 -12.84 8.28 -4.69
CA ALA A 266 -12.02 9.18 -5.52
C ALA A 266 -11.46 10.35 -4.71
N ALA A 267 -12.30 11.01 -3.89
CA ALA A 267 -11.86 12.07 -2.98
C ALA A 267 -10.80 11.60 -1.99
N SER A 268 -10.98 10.41 -1.41
CA SER A 268 -10.03 9.81 -0.46
C SER A 268 -8.67 9.53 -1.10
N LEU A 269 -8.65 8.95 -2.31
CA LEU A 269 -7.43 8.66 -3.06
C LEU A 269 -6.72 9.95 -3.49
N ALA A 270 -7.45 10.93 -3.99
CA ALA A 270 -6.90 12.23 -4.35
C ALA A 270 -6.36 12.97 -3.12
N TRP A 271 -7.07 12.92 -2.00
CA TRP A 271 -6.62 13.50 -0.73
C TRP A 271 -5.30 12.87 -0.27
N ILE A 272 -5.17 11.53 -0.30
CA ILE A 272 -3.91 10.85 0.03
C ILE A 272 -2.81 11.33 -0.92
N ALA A 273 -3.06 11.28 -2.21
CA ALA A 273 -2.08 11.69 -3.22
C ALA A 273 -1.70 13.17 -3.14
N SER A 274 -2.55 14.04 -2.58
CA SER A 274 -2.25 15.46 -2.38
C SER A 274 -1.38 15.75 -1.15
N ARG A 275 -1.22 14.78 -0.24
CA ARG A 275 -0.44 15.01 0.99
C ARG A 275 1.05 15.14 0.67
N PRO A 276 1.73 16.22 1.15
CA PRO A 276 3.17 16.33 1.03
C PRO A 276 3.86 15.12 1.67
N GLY A 277 4.84 14.54 0.99
CA GLY A 277 5.57 13.35 1.46
C GLY A 277 4.99 12.02 0.98
N ILE A 278 3.73 11.94 0.54
CA ILE A 278 3.21 10.73 -0.11
C ILE A 278 3.77 10.65 -1.53
N THR A 279 4.34 9.51 -1.88
CA THR A 279 4.79 9.23 -3.26
C THR A 279 3.67 8.57 -4.06
N SER A 280 3.04 7.53 -3.52
CA SER A 280 1.95 6.81 -4.18
C SER A 280 0.94 6.26 -3.18
N GLY A 281 -0.35 6.38 -3.47
CA GLY A 281 -1.39 5.57 -2.84
C GLY A 281 -1.58 4.26 -3.62
N ILE A 282 -1.74 3.12 -2.92
CA ILE A 282 -1.80 1.79 -3.56
C ILE A 282 -3.16 1.10 -3.32
N PRO A 283 -4.28 1.62 -3.89
CA PRO A 283 -5.57 0.96 -3.79
C PRO A 283 -5.57 -0.38 -4.52
N GLY A 284 -6.23 -1.38 -3.92
CA GLY A 284 -6.50 -2.64 -4.58
C GLY A 284 -7.67 -2.54 -5.56
N ALA A 285 -7.72 -3.46 -6.54
CA ALA A 285 -8.84 -3.61 -7.46
C ALA A 285 -9.13 -5.09 -7.75
N ARG A 286 -10.42 -5.43 -7.87
CA ARG A 286 -10.92 -6.78 -8.24
C ARG A 286 -11.60 -6.79 -9.62
N SER A 287 -11.78 -5.63 -10.22
CA SER A 287 -12.42 -5.48 -11.51
C SER A 287 -11.81 -4.33 -12.30
N VAL A 288 -11.96 -4.38 -13.62
CA VAL A 288 -11.55 -3.32 -14.55
C VAL A 288 -12.14 -1.97 -14.14
N ALA A 289 -13.42 -1.95 -13.75
CA ALA A 289 -14.09 -0.72 -13.32
C ALA A 289 -13.44 -0.12 -12.05
N GLN A 290 -13.06 -0.94 -11.09
CA GLN A 290 -12.36 -0.46 -9.89
C GLN A 290 -10.95 0.05 -10.23
N ALA A 291 -10.18 -0.68 -11.03
CA ALA A 291 -8.84 -0.27 -11.44
C ALA A 291 -8.89 1.09 -12.15
N ARG A 292 -9.84 1.27 -13.05
CA ARG A 292 -10.05 2.52 -13.77
C ARG A 292 -10.45 3.65 -12.84
N ALA A 293 -11.46 3.44 -12.00
CA ALA A 293 -11.95 4.47 -11.07
C ALA A 293 -10.87 4.89 -10.05
N ASN A 294 -10.04 3.95 -9.59
CA ASN A 294 -8.91 4.27 -8.73
C ASN A 294 -7.88 5.17 -9.44
N ALA A 295 -7.52 4.83 -10.68
CA ALA A 295 -6.58 5.63 -11.47
C ALA A 295 -7.14 7.02 -11.83
N ASP A 296 -8.43 7.10 -12.19
CA ASP A 296 -9.12 8.34 -12.55
C ASP A 296 -9.21 9.33 -11.36
N ALA A 297 -9.12 8.85 -10.10
CA ALA A 297 -9.05 9.71 -8.92
C ALA A 297 -7.90 10.73 -8.97
N ALA A 298 -6.80 10.41 -9.66
CA ALA A 298 -5.68 11.35 -9.84
C ALA A 298 -6.06 12.62 -10.62
N ALA A 299 -7.14 12.61 -11.39
CA ALA A 299 -7.61 13.80 -12.10
C ALA A 299 -8.08 14.90 -11.13
N LEU A 300 -8.56 14.55 -9.93
CA LEU A 300 -8.97 15.50 -8.90
C LEU A 300 -7.81 16.35 -8.37
N LEU A 301 -6.56 15.94 -8.57
CA LEU A 301 -5.39 16.73 -8.17
C LEU A 301 -5.21 18.02 -8.99
N SER A 302 -5.80 18.08 -10.19
CA SER A 302 -5.71 19.24 -11.09
C SER A 302 -7.08 19.72 -11.59
N GLY A 303 -8.16 19.10 -11.14
CA GLY A 303 -9.50 19.25 -11.73
C GLY A 303 -10.46 20.17 -11.00
N GLY A 304 -10.00 21.04 -10.08
CA GLY A 304 -10.88 22.02 -9.41
C GLY A 304 -11.66 21.46 -8.21
N PHE A 305 -11.41 20.23 -7.78
CA PHE A 305 -11.90 19.72 -6.49
C PHE A 305 -11.15 20.40 -5.33
N ASP A 306 -11.90 20.95 -4.38
CA ASP A 306 -11.34 21.67 -3.23
C ASP A 306 -10.79 20.68 -2.18
N LEU A 307 -9.52 20.24 -2.41
CA LEU A 307 -8.81 19.31 -1.55
C LEU A 307 -8.49 19.92 -0.17
N ASP A 308 -8.35 21.23 -0.06
CA ASP A 308 -8.07 21.89 1.22
C ASP A 308 -9.31 21.91 2.11
N ASN A 309 -10.48 22.21 1.54
CA ASN A 309 -11.74 22.09 2.26
C ASN A 309 -12.00 20.63 2.67
N PHE A 310 -11.75 19.67 1.78
CA PHE A 310 -11.91 18.24 2.11
C PHE A 310 -10.92 17.81 3.22
N ASP A 311 -9.68 18.29 3.23
CA ASP A 311 -8.71 18.04 4.32
C ASP A 311 -9.21 18.57 5.65
N ALA A 312 -9.79 19.79 5.67
CA ALA A 312 -10.38 20.35 6.88
C ALA A 312 -11.50 19.46 7.45
N VAL A 313 -12.38 18.96 6.57
CA VAL A 313 -13.44 18.03 6.97
C VAL A 313 -12.87 16.69 7.47
N VAL A 314 -11.86 16.12 6.78
CA VAL A 314 -11.17 14.90 7.21
C VAL A 314 -10.60 15.06 8.61
N ARG A 315 -9.89 16.15 8.88
CA ARG A 315 -9.32 16.43 10.21
C ARG A 315 -10.39 16.59 11.28
N GLN A 316 -11.46 17.32 10.98
CA GLN A 316 -12.57 17.50 11.93
C GLN A 316 -13.25 16.16 12.26
N VAL A 317 -13.55 15.34 11.24
CA VAL A 317 -14.16 14.00 11.44
C VAL A 317 -13.22 13.09 12.25
N TYR A 318 -11.92 13.14 11.95
CA TYR A 318 -10.90 12.38 12.67
C TYR A 318 -10.83 12.79 14.15
N ASP A 319 -10.79 14.08 14.43
CA ASP A 319 -10.68 14.59 15.79
C ASP A 319 -11.94 14.30 16.62
N ASP A 320 -13.13 14.44 16.01
CA ASP A 320 -14.39 14.22 16.68
C ASP A 320 -14.68 12.75 16.99
N LEU A 321 -14.34 11.84 16.08
CA LEU A 321 -14.82 10.46 16.14
C LEU A 321 -13.72 9.41 16.32
N LEU A 322 -12.50 9.65 15.84
CA LEU A 322 -11.51 8.61 15.66
C LEU A 322 -10.25 8.79 16.53
N ARG A 323 -9.76 10.03 16.68
CA ARG A 323 -8.47 10.32 17.31
C ARG A 323 -8.32 9.65 18.68
N ALA A 324 -9.32 9.82 19.55
CA ALA A 324 -9.25 9.30 20.92
C ALA A 324 -9.09 7.77 20.99
N ALA A 325 -9.65 7.05 20.00
CA ALA A 325 -9.64 5.59 19.97
C ALA A 325 -8.40 4.99 19.31
N ILE A 326 -7.81 5.67 18.31
CA ILE A 326 -6.81 5.02 17.45
C ILE A 326 -5.48 5.75 17.35
N HIS A 327 -5.42 7.08 17.59
CA HIS A 327 -4.20 7.87 17.28
C HIS A 327 -2.95 7.41 18.06
N THR A 328 -3.13 6.91 19.28
CA THR A 328 -2.03 6.45 20.13
C THR A 328 -1.56 5.02 19.83
N LEU A 329 -2.30 4.27 19.02
CA LEU A 329 -2.03 2.85 18.81
C LEU A 329 -0.87 2.57 17.84
N TRP A 330 -0.62 3.45 16.92
CA TRP A 330 0.37 3.23 15.86
C TRP A 330 1.40 4.34 15.71
#